data_83d8f04fe06210ad74c8ba202c4a4960
#
_entry.id   83d8f04fe06210ad74c8ba202c4a4960
#
_cell.length_a   1.000
_cell.length_b   1.000
_cell.length_c   1.000
_cell.angle_alpha   90.00
_cell.angle_beta   90.00
_cell.angle_gamma   90.00
#
_symmetry.space_group_name_H-M   'P 1'
#
loop_
_entity.id
_entity.type
_entity.pdbx_description
1 polymer ?
#
loop_
_entity_poly.entity_id
_entity_poly.type
_entity_poly.pdbx_seq_one_letter_code
_entity_poly.pdbx_strand_id
1 'polypeptide(L)'
;MSAAASATDARLPGSESRGPRGVDPITFEVIRHRLWAINDEQAMMAARVSGSPVVYEAYDFNTGLLSADGRGLFVGVYIVHHAVPIDTLVQRILMDWDAADIREGDMFFTNDPWAGALHANDGILVSPIFWKGKIVAWTGIVMHDSDVGSPVPGSFVVGAEDRFGEAPLVPPIKLVEGFRIRGDLERAVLRNSRTEELNALNMRARVAALTKTHERIHELIARYGVETFLACQDELIDYVERIVRQRLSEIPDGSWFEQAYIDHDGNHNELYPMVCRLTKRGDRVILDFTGTAPQAPGSINCTRAGLEGAAFGVFLLFLCHDLPWSVGALRNVIEIVSEEGTLNNARSPAAVSMGSVMG
;
A
#
# COMPACT_ATOMS: atom_id res chain seq x y z
N MET A 1 -6.81 49.55 53.39
CA MET A 1 -7.73 48.48 53.70
C MET A 1 -8.28 47.92 52.41
N SER A 2 -7.70 46.83 51.93
CA SER A 2 -8.13 46.18 50.69
C SER A 2 -8.21 44.69 50.97
N ALA A 3 -9.39 44.13 50.82
CA ALA A 3 -9.67 42.72 51.03
C ALA A 3 -9.29 41.94 49.77
N ALA A 4 -8.37 40.99 49.95
CA ALA A 4 -8.05 40.00 48.91
C ALA A 4 -9.14 38.93 48.91
N ALA A 5 -9.82 38.77 47.77
CA ALA A 5 -10.72 37.66 47.52
C ALA A 5 -9.92 36.43 47.06
N SER A 6 -10.08 35.35 47.84
CA SER A 6 -9.59 34.02 47.59
C SER A 6 -10.29 33.42 46.35
N ALA A 7 -9.54 33.11 45.32
CA ALA A 7 -10.02 32.31 44.21
C ALA A 7 -10.03 30.81 44.64
N THR A 8 -11.19 30.29 44.86
CA THR A 8 -11.44 28.85 45.09
C THR A 8 -11.25 28.11 43.79
N ASP A 9 -10.28 27.23 43.81
CA ASP A 9 -9.93 26.25 42.74
C ASP A 9 -11.07 25.22 42.63
N ALA A 10 -12.05 25.49 41.77
CA ALA A 10 -13.10 24.55 41.45
C ALA A 10 -12.59 23.58 40.36
N ARG A 11 -11.97 22.50 40.78
CA ARG A 11 -11.76 21.35 39.92
C ARG A 11 -13.11 20.82 39.45
N LEU A 12 -13.42 20.96 38.18
CA LEU A 12 -14.52 20.29 37.55
C LEU A 12 -14.32 18.76 37.63
N PRO A 13 -15.37 17.97 37.96
CA PRO A 13 -15.26 16.52 37.97
C PRO A 13 -14.90 16.03 36.58
N GLY A 14 -13.87 15.19 36.50
CA GLY A 14 -13.32 14.69 35.26
C GLY A 14 -14.39 14.04 34.39
N SER A 15 -14.80 14.73 33.34
CA SER A 15 -15.34 14.08 32.16
C SER A 15 -14.14 13.39 31.50
N GLU A 16 -13.97 12.09 31.74
CA GLU A 16 -13.15 11.28 30.85
C GLU A 16 -13.75 11.43 29.45
N SER A 17 -13.14 12.27 28.62
CA SER A 17 -13.51 12.39 27.22
C SER A 17 -13.07 11.10 26.54
N ARG A 18 -13.96 10.12 26.50
CA ARG A 18 -13.77 8.96 25.64
C ARG A 18 -13.83 9.45 24.21
N GLY A 19 -12.81 9.09 23.40
CA GLY A 19 -12.82 9.33 21.96
C GLY A 19 -14.07 8.71 21.31
N PRO A 20 -14.39 9.05 20.05
CA PRO A 20 -15.63 8.67 19.39
C PRO A 20 -15.97 7.18 19.44
N ARG A 21 -14.95 6.29 19.53
CA ARG A 21 -15.12 4.83 19.64
C ARG A 21 -14.88 4.26 21.05
N GLY A 22 -14.89 5.12 22.06
CA GLY A 22 -14.73 4.70 23.45
C GLY A 22 -13.29 4.39 23.87
N VAL A 23 -12.30 4.70 23.04
CA VAL A 23 -10.89 4.58 23.36
C VAL A 23 -10.44 5.85 24.09
N ASP A 24 -9.67 5.68 25.17
CA ASP A 24 -9.03 6.80 25.85
C ASP A 24 -8.06 7.52 24.89
N PRO A 25 -8.10 8.86 24.75
CA PRO A 25 -7.26 9.60 23.81
C PRO A 25 -5.76 9.39 24.01
N ILE A 26 -5.28 9.23 25.24
CA ILE A 26 -3.84 8.97 25.52
C ILE A 26 -3.48 7.58 25.01
N THR A 27 -4.31 6.58 25.27
CA THR A 27 -4.12 5.20 24.80
C THR A 27 -4.13 5.15 23.27
N PHE A 28 -5.05 5.87 22.61
CA PHE A 28 -5.06 5.99 21.15
C PHE A 28 -3.74 6.56 20.60
N GLU A 29 -3.27 7.68 21.15
CA GLU A 29 -2.02 8.28 20.71
C GLU A 29 -0.82 7.34 20.91
N VAL A 30 -0.74 6.64 22.04
CA VAL A 30 0.32 5.68 22.30
C VAL A 30 0.28 4.53 21.29
N ILE A 31 -0.89 3.95 21.02
CA ILE A 31 -1.05 2.84 20.07
C ILE A 31 -0.75 3.32 18.65
N ARG A 32 -1.24 4.49 18.23
CA ARG A 32 -0.97 5.09 16.93
C ARG A 32 0.53 5.24 16.67
N HIS A 33 1.27 5.81 17.63
CA HIS A 33 2.73 5.95 17.52
C HIS A 33 3.45 4.60 17.56
N ARG A 34 2.94 3.61 18.31
CA ARG A 34 3.50 2.25 18.32
C ARG A 34 3.30 1.55 16.98
N LEU A 35 2.13 1.68 16.35
CA LEU A 35 1.89 1.13 15.02
C LEU A 35 2.82 1.75 13.97
N TRP A 36 3.01 3.07 14.03
CA TRP A 36 4.01 3.74 13.19
C TRP A 36 5.40 3.16 13.39
N ALA A 37 5.87 3.09 14.64
CA ALA A 37 7.21 2.56 14.96
C ALA A 37 7.36 1.08 14.54
N ILE A 38 6.31 0.27 14.60
CA ILE A 38 6.31 -1.12 14.13
C ILE A 38 6.48 -1.16 12.61
N ASN A 39 5.76 -0.30 11.88
CA ASN A 39 5.90 -0.20 10.42
C ASN A 39 7.31 0.25 10.01
N ASP A 40 7.91 1.19 10.72
CA ASP A 40 9.28 1.64 10.49
C ASP A 40 10.31 0.54 10.83
N GLU A 41 10.11 -0.21 11.94
CA GLU A 41 10.97 -1.36 12.30
C GLU A 41 10.93 -2.43 11.19
N GLN A 42 9.74 -2.70 10.64
CA GLN A 42 9.56 -3.60 9.51
C GLN A 42 10.38 -3.15 8.29
N ALA A 43 10.25 -1.90 7.92
CA ALA A 43 10.94 -1.30 6.79
C ALA A 43 12.46 -1.34 6.95
N MET A 44 12.96 -0.92 8.11
CA MET A 44 14.40 -0.92 8.41
C MET A 44 14.99 -2.33 8.46
N MET A 45 14.22 -3.31 8.95
CA MET A 45 14.62 -4.71 8.94
C MET A 45 14.74 -5.23 7.52
N ALA A 46 13.75 -4.97 6.67
CA ALA A 46 13.77 -5.36 5.26
C ALA A 46 14.99 -4.77 4.52
N ALA A 47 15.23 -3.46 4.67
CA ALA A 47 16.35 -2.78 4.04
C ALA A 47 17.72 -3.34 4.50
N ARG A 48 17.87 -3.69 5.78
CA ARG A 48 19.14 -4.22 6.32
C ARG A 48 19.41 -5.68 5.97
N VAL A 49 18.36 -6.48 5.77
CA VAL A 49 18.50 -7.91 5.43
C VAL A 49 18.56 -8.11 3.92
N SER A 50 17.98 -7.21 3.13
CA SER A 50 18.05 -7.23 1.67
C SER A 50 19.50 -7.18 1.17
N GLY A 51 19.81 -7.98 0.16
CA GLY A 51 21.09 -7.92 -0.55
C GLY A 51 21.08 -6.98 -1.76
N SER A 52 19.92 -6.40 -2.10
CA SER A 52 19.74 -5.59 -3.30
C SER A 52 20.03 -4.11 -3.06
N PRO A 53 20.98 -3.47 -3.81
CA PRO A 53 21.21 -2.03 -3.73
C PRO A 53 19.96 -1.20 -4.01
N VAL A 54 19.07 -1.67 -4.87
CA VAL A 54 17.80 -1.01 -5.17
C VAL A 54 16.95 -0.87 -3.90
N VAL A 55 17.00 -1.86 -3.01
CA VAL A 55 16.27 -1.83 -1.74
C VAL A 55 17.01 -1.03 -0.66
N TYR A 56 18.29 -1.31 -0.41
CA TYR A 56 18.98 -0.69 0.74
C TYR A 56 19.61 0.68 0.46
N GLU A 57 19.87 1.05 -0.81
CA GLU A 57 20.39 2.37 -1.18
C GLU A 57 19.29 3.29 -1.74
N ALA A 58 18.50 2.78 -2.71
CA ALA A 58 17.44 3.57 -3.34
C ALA A 58 16.13 3.56 -2.55
N TYR A 59 15.99 2.67 -1.55
CA TYR A 59 14.76 2.49 -0.78
C TYR A 59 13.53 2.18 -1.66
N ASP A 60 13.75 1.42 -2.74
CA ASP A 60 12.68 1.03 -3.67
C ASP A 60 11.87 -0.15 -3.11
N PHE A 61 11.11 0.18 -2.10
CA PHE A 61 10.17 -0.70 -1.42
C PHE A 61 9.15 0.12 -0.62
N ASN A 62 8.13 -0.53 -0.09
CA ASN A 62 7.27 0.04 0.94
C ASN A 62 6.71 -1.04 1.85
N THR A 63 6.27 -0.65 3.04
CA THR A 63 5.68 -1.53 4.06
C THR A 63 4.30 -1.03 4.45
N GLY A 64 3.46 -1.92 4.97
CA GLY A 64 2.12 -1.52 5.39
C GLY A 64 1.53 -2.39 6.49
N LEU A 65 0.66 -1.76 7.25
CA LEU A 65 -0.24 -2.37 8.22
C LEU A 65 -1.68 -2.12 7.80
N LEU A 66 -2.53 -3.15 7.88
CA LEU A 66 -3.93 -3.06 7.49
C LEU A 66 -4.81 -3.63 8.60
N SER A 67 -6.06 -3.19 8.63
CA SER A 67 -7.09 -3.75 9.49
C SER A 67 -7.44 -5.20 9.12
N ALA A 68 -8.22 -5.86 9.94
CA ALA A 68 -8.63 -7.24 9.71
C ALA A 68 -9.40 -7.43 8.39
N ASP A 69 -10.13 -6.42 7.95
CA ASP A 69 -10.87 -6.37 6.68
C ASP A 69 -10.05 -5.81 5.51
N GLY A 70 -8.72 -5.60 5.70
CA GLY A 70 -7.78 -5.23 4.65
C GLY A 70 -7.78 -3.74 4.28
N ARG A 71 -8.29 -2.84 5.14
CA ARG A 71 -8.16 -1.39 4.92
C ARG A 71 -6.78 -0.91 5.36
N GLY A 72 -6.09 -0.14 4.51
CA GLY A 72 -4.76 0.41 4.81
C GLY A 72 -4.77 1.36 6.01
N LEU A 73 -4.11 0.96 7.10
CA LEU A 73 -3.94 1.78 8.31
C LEU A 73 -2.71 2.66 8.21
N PHE A 74 -1.59 2.05 7.85
CA PHE A 74 -0.29 2.70 7.69
C PHE A 74 0.40 2.17 6.45
N VAL A 75 1.02 3.06 5.69
CA VAL A 75 2.06 2.72 4.72
C VAL A 75 3.32 3.51 5.03
N GLY A 76 4.48 2.97 4.68
CA GLY A 76 5.77 3.64 4.84
C GLY A 76 5.91 4.84 3.91
N VAL A 77 6.88 5.70 4.21
CA VAL A 77 7.17 6.94 3.47
C VAL A 77 8.28 6.75 2.41
N TYR A 78 8.44 5.52 1.91
CA TYR A 78 9.48 5.18 0.94
C TYR A 78 9.02 5.46 -0.50
N ILE A 79 8.83 4.46 -1.35
CA ILE A 79 8.24 4.72 -2.69
C ILE A 79 6.73 4.93 -2.57
N VAL A 80 6.28 6.12 -2.90
CA VAL A 80 4.91 6.60 -2.66
C VAL A 80 3.88 5.79 -3.46
N HIS A 81 4.21 5.42 -4.70
CA HIS A 81 3.37 4.60 -5.56
C HIS A 81 3.07 3.23 -4.96
N HIS A 82 3.95 2.71 -4.10
CA HIS A 82 3.75 1.45 -3.38
C HIS A 82 2.77 1.55 -2.20
N ALA A 83 2.07 2.66 -2.03
CA ALA A 83 1.07 2.81 -0.97
C ALA A 83 -0.15 1.89 -1.14
N VAL A 84 -0.52 1.56 -2.39
CA VAL A 84 -1.73 0.79 -2.73
C VAL A 84 -1.51 -0.72 -2.94
N PRO A 85 -0.38 -1.18 -3.50
CA PRO A 85 -0.15 -2.59 -3.83
C PRO A 85 -0.49 -3.58 -2.71
N ILE A 86 -0.16 -3.23 -1.48
CA ILE A 86 -0.31 -4.11 -0.31
C ILE A 86 -1.79 -4.33 0.01
N ASP A 87 -2.61 -3.28 0.03
CA ASP A 87 -4.04 -3.43 0.33
C ASP A 87 -4.79 -4.10 -0.82
N THR A 88 -4.40 -3.83 -2.07
CA THR A 88 -4.96 -4.49 -3.25
C THR A 88 -4.75 -6.01 -3.18
N LEU A 89 -3.55 -6.47 -2.83
CA LEU A 89 -3.29 -7.90 -2.69
C LEU A 89 -4.09 -8.51 -1.53
N VAL A 90 -4.19 -7.84 -0.38
CA VAL A 90 -5.00 -8.34 0.75
C VAL A 90 -6.46 -8.45 0.36
N GLN A 91 -7.03 -7.44 -0.32
CA GLN A 91 -8.41 -7.51 -0.81
C GLN A 91 -8.60 -8.68 -1.79
N ARG A 92 -7.64 -8.91 -2.67
CA ARG A 92 -7.66 -10.03 -3.61
C ARG A 92 -7.66 -11.37 -2.89
N ILE A 93 -6.82 -11.55 -1.85
CA ILE A 93 -6.78 -12.76 -1.04
C ILE A 93 -8.11 -12.99 -0.33
N LEU A 94 -8.68 -11.94 0.27
CA LEU A 94 -9.98 -12.02 0.95
C LEU A 94 -11.14 -12.40 0.02
N MET A 95 -11.03 -12.12 -1.28
CA MET A 95 -12.01 -12.50 -2.30
C MET A 95 -11.80 -13.92 -2.83
N ASP A 96 -10.54 -14.33 -3.04
CA ASP A 96 -10.22 -15.55 -3.78
C ASP A 96 -9.99 -16.78 -2.88
N TRP A 97 -9.77 -16.60 -1.58
CA TRP A 97 -9.42 -17.66 -0.65
C TRP A 97 -10.53 -17.87 0.40
N ASP A 98 -10.86 -19.13 0.67
CA ASP A 98 -11.72 -19.45 1.79
C ASP A 98 -11.04 -19.09 3.12
N ALA A 99 -11.78 -18.48 4.04
CA ALA A 99 -11.24 -18.09 5.34
C ALA A 99 -10.64 -19.27 6.13
N ALA A 100 -11.13 -20.51 5.91
CA ALA A 100 -10.60 -21.72 6.52
C ALA A 100 -9.22 -22.13 5.99
N ASP A 101 -8.85 -21.65 4.80
CA ASP A 101 -7.57 -21.92 4.18
C ASP A 101 -6.51 -20.86 4.49
N ILE A 102 -6.91 -19.79 5.17
CA ILE A 102 -5.99 -18.74 5.66
C ILE A 102 -5.66 -19.07 7.11
N ARG A 103 -4.39 -19.31 7.43
CA ARG A 103 -3.94 -19.75 8.75
C ARG A 103 -2.85 -18.85 9.31
N GLU A 104 -2.65 -18.93 10.63
CA GLU A 104 -1.57 -18.22 11.29
C GLU A 104 -0.20 -18.65 10.73
N GLY A 105 0.63 -17.63 10.40
CA GLY A 105 1.95 -17.84 9.81
C GLY A 105 1.95 -18.08 8.30
N ASP A 106 0.80 -18.03 7.63
CA ASP A 106 0.74 -18.00 6.18
C ASP A 106 1.18 -16.63 5.64
N MET A 107 1.89 -16.63 4.50
CA MET A 107 2.20 -15.42 3.77
C MET A 107 1.96 -15.64 2.28
N PHE A 108 1.36 -14.65 1.64
CA PHE A 108 0.95 -14.70 0.25
C PHE A 108 1.82 -13.78 -0.59
N PHE A 109 2.34 -14.32 -1.68
CA PHE A 109 3.23 -13.62 -2.60
C PHE A 109 2.59 -13.45 -3.97
N THR A 110 2.85 -12.32 -4.60
CA THR A 110 2.58 -12.08 -6.02
C THR A 110 3.56 -11.04 -6.57
N ASN A 111 3.75 -11.07 -7.89
CA ASN A 111 4.33 -9.97 -8.66
C ASN A 111 3.43 -9.59 -9.84
N ASP A 112 2.17 -10.00 -9.80
CA ASP A 112 1.21 -9.77 -10.87
C ASP A 112 0.61 -8.34 -10.77
N PRO A 113 0.75 -7.49 -11.81
CA PRO A 113 0.19 -6.14 -11.82
C PRO A 113 -1.33 -6.09 -11.70
N TRP A 114 -2.05 -7.12 -12.14
CA TRP A 114 -3.51 -7.21 -11.98
C TRP A 114 -3.93 -7.74 -10.59
N ALA A 115 -2.96 -8.16 -9.78
CA ALA A 115 -3.17 -8.54 -8.38
C ALA A 115 -2.61 -7.51 -7.39
N GLY A 116 -2.07 -6.39 -7.89
CA GLY A 116 -1.63 -5.27 -7.06
C GLY A 116 -0.22 -4.75 -7.33
N ALA A 117 0.69 -5.51 -7.93
CA ALA A 117 2.01 -5.01 -8.27
C ALA A 117 1.94 -3.83 -9.27
N LEU A 118 2.91 -2.93 -9.25
CA LEU A 118 2.97 -1.86 -10.25
C LEU A 118 3.51 -2.40 -11.57
N HIS A 119 4.53 -3.23 -11.48
CA HIS A 119 5.09 -4.04 -12.58
C HIS A 119 5.68 -5.34 -12.01
N ALA A 120 6.10 -6.25 -12.88
CA ALA A 120 6.54 -7.58 -12.45
C ALA A 120 7.75 -7.60 -11.50
N ASN A 121 8.57 -6.53 -11.45
CA ASN A 121 9.68 -6.43 -10.52
C ASN A 121 9.24 -6.20 -9.07
N ASP A 122 8.02 -5.70 -8.84
CA ASP A 122 7.53 -5.34 -7.51
C ASP A 122 6.90 -6.54 -6.82
N GLY A 123 7.72 -7.42 -6.27
CA GLY A 123 7.24 -8.55 -5.50
C GLY A 123 6.58 -8.11 -4.18
N ILE A 124 5.31 -8.49 -3.99
CA ILE A 124 4.52 -8.19 -2.80
C ILE A 124 4.42 -9.44 -1.95
N LEU A 125 4.63 -9.32 -0.64
CA LEU A 125 4.34 -10.36 0.35
C LEU A 125 3.43 -9.78 1.43
N VAL A 126 2.32 -10.46 1.72
CA VAL A 126 1.39 -10.07 2.80
C VAL A 126 1.12 -11.23 3.73
N SER A 127 0.80 -10.95 4.98
CA SER A 127 0.53 -11.95 6.00
C SER A 127 -0.60 -11.54 6.92
N PRO A 128 -1.59 -12.44 7.20
CA PRO A 128 -2.62 -12.21 8.20
C PRO A 128 -2.04 -12.35 9.61
N ILE A 129 -2.36 -11.43 10.49
CA ILE A 129 -1.99 -11.50 11.91
C ILE A 129 -3.19 -12.03 12.69
N PHE A 130 -2.99 -13.16 13.35
CA PHE A 130 -4.02 -13.83 14.14
C PHE A 130 -3.92 -13.52 15.63
N TRP A 131 -5.06 -13.47 16.29
CA TRP A 131 -5.16 -13.48 17.74
C TRP A 131 -6.29 -14.41 18.16
N LYS A 132 -5.93 -15.47 18.90
CA LYS A 132 -6.90 -16.51 19.35
C LYS A 132 -7.75 -17.07 18.21
N GLY A 133 -7.14 -17.36 17.08
CA GLY A 133 -7.78 -17.99 15.92
C GLY A 133 -8.61 -17.06 15.03
N LYS A 134 -8.53 -15.73 15.23
CA LYS A 134 -9.19 -14.72 14.38
C LYS A 134 -8.15 -13.78 13.78
N ILE A 135 -8.34 -13.40 12.54
CA ILE A 135 -7.52 -12.34 11.90
C ILE A 135 -7.86 -11.02 12.59
N VAL A 136 -6.86 -10.31 13.07
CA VAL A 136 -6.98 -9.02 13.76
C VAL A 136 -6.30 -7.87 13.00
N ALA A 137 -5.41 -8.19 12.08
CA ALA A 137 -4.73 -7.24 11.20
C ALA A 137 -4.09 -7.99 10.03
N TRP A 138 -3.56 -7.23 9.06
CA TRP A 138 -2.63 -7.70 8.05
C TRP A 138 -1.37 -6.85 8.07
N THR A 139 -0.28 -7.43 7.63
CA THR A 139 0.97 -6.73 7.35
C THR A 139 1.46 -7.10 5.98
N GLY A 140 2.16 -6.18 5.33
CA GLY A 140 2.67 -6.42 3.99
C GLY A 140 3.92 -5.62 3.67
N ILE A 141 4.60 -6.07 2.64
CA ILE A 141 5.77 -5.42 2.08
C ILE A 141 5.78 -5.62 0.57
N VAL A 142 6.09 -4.58 -0.15
CA VAL A 142 6.42 -4.60 -1.58
C VAL A 142 7.87 -4.19 -1.73
N MET A 143 8.65 -4.90 -2.54
CA MET A 143 10.07 -4.61 -2.79
C MET A 143 10.36 -4.82 -4.26
N HIS A 144 11.11 -3.90 -4.84
CA HIS A 144 11.61 -4.02 -6.20
C HIS A 144 12.74 -5.06 -6.26
N ASP A 145 12.54 -6.13 -7.03
CA ASP A 145 13.56 -7.13 -7.35
C ASP A 145 14.29 -6.72 -8.63
N SER A 146 15.63 -6.71 -8.60
CA SER A 146 16.47 -6.16 -9.68
C SER A 146 16.31 -6.85 -11.04
N ASP A 147 15.92 -8.11 -11.06
CA ASP A 147 15.62 -8.90 -12.26
C ASP A 147 14.69 -10.05 -11.87
N VAL A 148 13.58 -10.20 -12.57
CA VAL A 148 12.60 -11.28 -12.31
C VAL A 148 12.41 -12.19 -13.52
N GLY A 149 13.31 -12.07 -14.49
CA GLY A 149 13.33 -12.87 -15.73
C GLY A 149 12.48 -12.24 -16.83
N SER A 150 13.11 -11.83 -17.90
CA SER A 150 12.46 -11.32 -19.10
C SER A 150 13.43 -11.50 -20.26
N PRO A 151 13.07 -11.17 -21.52
CA PRO A 151 14.01 -11.16 -22.63
C PRO A 151 15.22 -10.26 -22.41
N VAL A 152 15.08 -9.20 -21.60
CA VAL A 152 16.15 -8.24 -21.33
C VAL A 152 16.56 -8.24 -19.85
N PRO A 153 17.84 -7.98 -19.49
CA PRO A 153 18.27 -7.79 -18.12
C PRO A 153 17.54 -6.62 -17.44
N GLY A 154 17.21 -6.79 -16.15
CA GLY A 154 16.51 -5.78 -15.37
C GLY A 154 15.01 -5.77 -15.54
N SER A 155 14.47 -6.59 -16.46
CA SER A 155 13.04 -6.85 -16.67
C SER A 155 12.19 -5.66 -17.13
N PHE A 156 12.80 -4.53 -17.52
CA PHE A 156 12.11 -3.41 -18.17
C PHE A 156 12.12 -3.62 -19.70
N VAL A 157 11.04 -4.19 -20.23
CA VAL A 157 10.95 -4.59 -21.65
C VAL A 157 10.22 -3.52 -22.44
N VAL A 158 10.92 -2.48 -22.85
CA VAL A 158 10.36 -1.31 -23.54
C VAL A 158 9.59 -1.69 -24.81
N GLY A 159 10.08 -2.66 -25.59
CA GLY A 159 9.47 -3.09 -26.85
C GLY A 159 8.50 -4.26 -26.72
N ALA A 160 8.01 -4.61 -25.52
CA ALA A 160 6.99 -5.64 -25.38
C ALA A 160 5.66 -5.18 -25.95
N GLU A 161 5.00 -6.06 -26.73
CA GLU A 161 3.67 -5.80 -27.31
C GLU A 161 2.55 -6.31 -26.39
N ASP A 162 2.84 -7.31 -25.57
CA ASP A 162 1.96 -7.85 -24.55
C ASP A 162 2.74 -8.39 -23.35
N ARG A 163 2.04 -8.79 -22.28
CA ARG A 163 2.66 -9.32 -21.06
C ARG A 163 3.45 -10.62 -21.26
N PHE A 164 3.24 -11.36 -22.34
CA PHE A 164 4.01 -12.59 -22.62
C PHE A 164 5.40 -12.30 -23.19
N GLY A 165 5.60 -11.06 -23.68
CA GLY A 165 6.92 -10.52 -24.02
C GLY A 165 7.67 -9.93 -22.82
N GLU A 166 7.05 -9.86 -21.64
CA GLU A 166 7.61 -9.30 -20.40
C GLU A 166 8.12 -10.39 -19.44
N ALA A 167 8.37 -10.02 -18.18
CA ALA A 167 8.74 -10.95 -17.14
C ALA A 167 7.58 -11.88 -16.75
N PRO A 168 7.87 -13.13 -16.35
CA PRO A 168 6.82 -14.06 -15.92
C PRO A 168 6.11 -13.57 -14.67
N LEU A 169 4.78 -13.67 -14.69
CA LEU A 169 3.93 -13.29 -13.58
C LEU A 169 3.65 -14.49 -12.67
N VAL A 170 3.70 -14.24 -11.38
CA VAL A 170 3.31 -15.17 -10.32
C VAL A 170 1.99 -14.67 -9.75
N PRO A 171 0.87 -15.37 -9.97
CA PRO A 171 -0.41 -14.99 -9.35
C PRO A 171 -0.30 -15.09 -7.83
N PRO A 172 -1.27 -14.59 -7.05
CA PRO A 172 -1.25 -14.75 -5.61
C PRO A 172 -1.11 -16.23 -5.22
N ILE A 173 0.01 -16.57 -4.56
CA ILE A 173 0.30 -17.92 -4.06
C ILE A 173 0.63 -17.88 -2.59
N LYS A 174 0.30 -18.94 -1.86
CA LYS A 174 0.74 -19.14 -0.48
C LYS A 174 2.19 -19.61 -0.49
N LEU A 175 3.12 -18.66 -0.41
CA LEU A 175 4.57 -18.92 -0.46
C LEU A 175 5.12 -19.40 0.88
N VAL A 176 4.51 -18.98 1.99
CA VAL A 176 4.91 -19.34 3.35
C VAL A 176 3.72 -19.99 4.05
N GLU A 177 3.96 -21.11 4.72
CA GLU A 177 2.99 -21.81 5.54
C GLU A 177 3.57 -22.01 6.96
N GLY A 178 2.84 -21.53 7.98
CA GLY A 178 3.28 -21.64 9.36
C GLY A 178 4.66 -21.05 9.60
N PHE A 179 4.94 -19.87 9.04
CA PHE A 179 6.24 -19.16 9.07
C PHE A 179 7.40 -19.89 8.37
N ARG A 180 7.13 -20.89 7.54
CA ARG A 180 8.15 -21.62 6.78
C ARG A 180 7.93 -21.42 5.28
N ILE A 181 8.99 -20.95 4.61
CA ILE A 181 8.97 -20.79 3.15
C ILE A 181 8.81 -22.17 2.51
N ARG A 182 7.91 -22.26 1.57
CA ARG A 182 7.76 -23.43 0.68
C ARG A 182 8.89 -23.44 -0.34
N GLY A 183 9.90 -24.26 -0.10
CA GLY A 183 11.11 -24.29 -0.91
C GLY A 183 10.90 -24.73 -2.36
N ASP A 184 9.81 -25.41 -2.69
CA ASP A 184 9.40 -25.72 -4.07
C ASP A 184 8.96 -24.46 -4.80
N LEU A 185 8.12 -23.64 -4.17
CA LEU A 185 7.64 -22.38 -4.73
C LEU A 185 8.74 -21.31 -4.75
N GLU A 186 9.55 -21.21 -3.68
CA GLU A 186 10.71 -20.31 -3.66
C GLU A 186 11.61 -20.56 -4.88
N ARG A 187 12.00 -21.82 -5.10
CA ARG A 187 12.83 -22.18 -6.27
C ARG A 187 12.15 -21.89 -7.61
N ALA A 188 10.84 -22.12 -7.72
CA ALA A 188 10.10 -21.85 -8.94
C ALA A 188 10.08 -20.35 -9.28
N VAL A 189 9.90 -19.48 -8.28
CA VAL A 189 9.92 -18.03 -8.45
C VAL A 189 11.33 -17.53 -8.78
N LEU A 190 12.34 -17.93 -7.99
CA LEU A 190 13.71 -17.43 -8.10
C LEU A 190 14.41 -17.91 -9.37
N ARG A 191 14.09 -19.08 -9.88
CA ARG A 191 14.76 -19.69 -11.05
C ARG A 191 14.64 -18.85 -12.33
N ASN A 192 13.63 -18.00 -12.44
CA ASN A 192 13.45 -17.11 -13.58
C ASN A 192 14.42 -15.92 -13.57
N SER A 193 14.98 -15.58 -12.42
CA SER A 193 15.82 -14.39 -12.23
C SER A 193 17.28 -14.63 -12.66
N ARG A 194 17.91 -13.61 -13.23
CA ARG A 194 19.38 -13.58 -13.45
C ARG A 194 20.12 -13.28 -12.13
N THR A 195 19.45 -12.71 -11.15
CA THR A 195 19.96 -12.33 -9.83
C THR A 195 19.36 -13.21 -8.74
N GLU A 196 19.33 -14.52 -8.95
CA GLU A 196 18.65 -15.51 -8.08
C GLU A 196 19.04 -15.35 -6.60
N GLU A 197 20.35 -15.19 -6.31
CA GLU A 197 20.87 -15.06 -4.94
C GLU A 197 20.38 -13.76 -4.26
N LEU A 198 20.36 -12.63 -4.99
CA LEU A 198 19.87 -11.35 -4.46
C LEU A 198 18.37 -11.41 -4.19
N ASN A 199 17.60 -11.97 -5.11
CA ASN A 199 16.15 -12.12 -4.93
C ASN A 199 15.82 -13.10 -3.81
N ALA A 200 16.67 -14.15 -3.59
CA ALA A 200 16.52 -15.02 -2.43
C ALA A 200 16.74 -14.27 -1.10
N LEU A 201 17.69 -13.35 -1.03
CA LEU A 201 17.87 -12.48 0.13
C LEU A 201 16.68 -11.54 0.32
N ASN A 202 16.18 -10.92 -0.76
CA ASN A 202 14.97 -10.10 -0.72
C ASN A 202 13.76 -10.90 -0.21
N MET A 203 13.58 -12.14 -0.68
CA MET A 203 12.50 -13.00 -0.21
C MET A 203 12.59 -13.26 1.29
N ARG A 204 13.80 -13.59 1.79
CA ARG A 204 14.05 -13.78 3.23
C ARG A 204 13.88 -12.50 4.03
N ALA A 205 14.26 -11.35 3.47
CA ALA A 205 14.06 -10.03 4.07
C ALA A 205 12.57 -9.74 4.26
N ARG A 206 11.73 -9.99 3.24
CA ARG A 206 10.27 -9.88 3.33
C ARG A 206 9.72 -10.76 4.45
N VAL A 207 10.06 -12.05 4.47
CA VAL A 207 9.57 -13.00 5.48
C VAL A 207 10.00 -12.61 6.88
N ALA A 208 11.27 -12.24 7.07
CA ALA A 208 11.79 -11.84 8.38
C ALA A 208 11.10 -10.56 8.89
N ALA A 209 10.92 -9.56 8.03
CA ALA A 209 10.25 -8.31 8.36
C ALA A 209 8.79 -8.54 8.79
N LEU A 210 8.04 -9.34 8.03
CA LEU A 210 6.65 -9.66 8.38
C LEU A 210 6.58 -10.48 9.68
N THR A 211 7.45 -11.47 9.86
CA THR A 211 7.51 -12.27 11.11
C THR A 211 7.76 -11.38 12.32
N LYS A 212 8.68 -10.41 12.19
CA LYS A 212 8.96 -9.45 13.27
C LYS A 212 7.74 -8.57 13.57
N THR A 213 7.01 -8.17 12.54
CA THR A 213 5.78 -7.39 12.73
C THR A 213 4.72 -8.17 13.50
N HIS A 214 4.56 -9.49 13.22
CA HIS A 214 3.68 -10.36 14.03
C HIS A 214 4.03 -10.31 15.52
N GLU A 215 5.31 -10.49 15.87
CA GLU A 215 5.76 -10.43 17.27
C GLU A 215 5.38 -9.08 17.92
N ARG A 216 5.65 -7.97 17.24
CA ARG A 216 5.37 -6.62 17.76
C ARG A 216 3.87 -6.33 17.93
N ILE A 217 3.04 -6.77 16.99
CA ILE A 217 1.59 -6.63 17.11
C ILE A 217 1.05 -7.50 18.25
N HIS A 218 1.57 -8.73 18.42
CA HIS A 218 1.20 -9.59 19.54
C HIS A 218 1.59 -8.97 20.91
N GLU A 219 2.79 -8.38 21.02
CA GLU A 219 3.22 -7.64 22.22
C GLU A 219 2.26 -6.46 22.50
N LEU A 220 1.86 -5.73 21.46
CA LEU A 220 0.93 -4.60 21.59
C LEU A 220 -0.45 -5.06 22.09
N ILE A 221 -1.00 -6.11 21.49
CA ILE A 221 -2.30 -6.69 21.88
C ILE A 221 -2.25 -7.28 23.31
N ALA A 222 -1.15 -7.95 23.66
CA ALA A 222 -0.98 -8.49 25.03
C ALA A 222 -0.96 -7.38 26.09
N ARG A 223 -0.46 -6.20 25.75
CA ARG A 223 -0.38 -5.05 26.67
C ARG A 223 -1.68 -4.27 26.80
N TYR A 224 -2.40 -4.04 25.69
CA TYR A 224 -3.56 -3.14 25.66
C TYR A 224 -4.90 -3.86 25.48
N GLY A 225 -4.88 -5.14 25.17
CA GLY A 225 -6.06 -5.94 24.85
C GLY A 225 -6.45 -5.84 23.36
N VAL A 226 -7.03 -6.93 22.84
CA VAL A 226 -7.40 -7.02 21.41
C VAL A 226 -8.54 -6.06 21.06
N GLU A 227 -9.50 -5.87 21.95
CA GLU A 227 -10.64 -4.97 21.72
C GLU A 227 -10.18 -3.51 21.57
N THR A 228 -9.27 -3.07 22.44
CA THR A 228 -8.65 -1.74 22.35
C THR A 228 -7.85 -1.59 21.06
N PHE A 229 -7.08 -2.63 20.69
CA PHE A 229 -6.30 -2.63 19.45
C PHE A 229 -7.18 -2.50 18.20
N LEU A 230 -8.29 -3.25 18.12
CA LEU A 230 -9.24 -3.18 17.01
C LEU A 230 -9.95 -1.81 16.96
N ALA A 231 -10.41 -1.31 18.11
CA ALA A 231 -11.03 0.01 18.17
C ALA A 231 -10.07 1.15 17.75
N CYS A 232 -8.76 1.02 18.07
CA CYS A 232 -7.74 1.98 17.61
C CYS A 232 -7.52 1.94 16.10
N GLN A 233 -7.68 0.80 15.43
CA GLN A 233 -7.58 0.72 13.98
C GLN A 233 -8.67 1.56 13.30
N ASP A 234 -9.92 1.38 13.74
CA ASP A 234 -11.04 2.15 13.23
C ASP A 234 -10.90 3.65 13.54
N GLU A 235 -10.53 3.98 14.80
CA GLU A 235 -10.30 5.38 15.19
C GLU A 235 -9.19 6.04 14.39
N LEU A 236 -8.16 5.29 13.98
CA LEU A 236 -7.07 5.81 13.16
C LEU A 236 -7.55 6.22 11.76
N ILE A 237 -8.36 5.38 11.11
CA ILE A 237 -8.97 5.70 9.81
C ILE A 237 -9.87 6.92 9.95
N ASP A 238 -10.75 6.93 10.95
CA ASP A 238 -11.67 8.05 11.21
C ASP A 238 -10.90 9.35 11.54
N TYR A 239 -9.78 9.26 12.27
CA TYR A 239 -8.92 10.38 12.60
C TYR A 239 -8.30 11.02 11.35
N VAL A 240 -7.68 10.21 10.48
CA VAL A 240 -7.06 10.70 9.24
C VAL A 240 -8.13 11.25 8.30
N GLU A 241 -9.23 10.51 8.09
CA GLU A 241 -10.34 10.94 7.24
C GLU A 241 -10.89 12.30 7.68
N ARG A 242 -11.15 12.49 8.97
CA ARG A 242 -11.67 13.74 9.52
C ARG A 242 -10.75 14.93 9.22
N ILE A 243 -9.43 14.76 9.40
CA ILE A 243 -8.48 15.85 9.14
C ILE A 243 -8.36 16.13 7.65
N VAL A 244 -8.32 15.09 6.80
CA VAL A 244 -8.28 15.26 5.34
C VAL A 244 -9.54 15.99 4.86
N ARG A 245 -10.72 15.63 5.34
CA ARG A 245 -11.97 16.33 5.03
C ARG A 245 -11.95 17.79 5.48
N GLN A 246 -11.43 18.06 6.68
CA GLN A 246 -11.27 19.44 7.15
C GLN A 246 -10.35 20.23 6.21
N ARG A 247 -9.18 19.72 5.86
CA ARG A 247 -8.23 20.36 4.95
C ARG A 247 -8.84 20.62 3.57
N LEU A 248 -9.58 19.65 3.04
CA LEU A 248 -10.30 19.84 1.78
C LEU A 248 -11.38 20.92 1.88
N SER A 249 -12.07 21.03 3.00
CA SER A 249 -13.10 22.08 3.17
C SER A 249 -12.53 23.49 3.18
N GLU A 250 -11.24 23.66 3.46
CA GLU A 250 -10.53 24.95 3.42
C GLU A 250 -10.09 25.34 2.00
N ILE A 251 -10.07 24.37 1.06
CA ILE A 251 -9.75 24.59 -0.35
C ILE A 251 -11.04 25.02 -1.09
N PRO A 252 -11.01 26.03 -1.97
CA PRO A 252 -12.17 26.41 -2.76
C PRO A 252 -12.72 25.28 -3.62
N ASP A 253 -14.04 25.19 -3.77
CA ASP A 253 -14.67 24.29 -4.72
C ASP A 253 -14.33 24.66 -6.15
N GLY A 254 -14.12 23.64 -7.00
CA GLY A 254 -13.77 23.85 -8.38
C GLY A 254 -13.62 22.57 -9.17
N SER A 255 -13.40 22.75 -10.46
CA SER A 255 -13.04 21.65 -11.36
C SER A 255 -11.91 22.12 -12.27
N TRP A 256 -10.85 21.34 -12.32
CA TRP A 256 -9.65 21.59 -13.11
C TRP A 256 -9.42 20.44 -14.06
N PHE A 257 -8.99 20.73 -15.26
CA PHE A 257 -8.70 19.76 -16.29
C PHE A 257 -7.24 19.88 -16.69
N GLU A 258 -6.56 18.76 -16.75
CA GLU A 258 -5.19 18.66 -17.23
C GLU A 258 -5.07 17.52 -18.22
N GLN A 259 -4.16 17.68 -19.18
CA GLN A 259 -3.84 16.70 -20.19
C GLN A 259 -2.33 16.61 -20.37
N ALA A 260 -1.80 15.42 -20.18
CA ALA A 260 -0.43 15.05 -20.47
C ALA A 260 -0.37 14.11 -21.68
N TYR A 261 0.82 13.94 -22.24
CA TYR A 261 1.06 13.05 -23.36
C TYR A 261 2.26 12.16 -23.10
N ILE A 262 2.14 10.89 -23.46
CA ILE A 262 3.26 10.00 -23.67
C ILE A 262 3.46 9.94 -25.19
N ASP A 263 4.69 10.13 -25.67
CA ASP A 263 5.00 10.34 -27.09
C ASP A 263 5.58 9.11 -27.79
N HIS A 264 5.75 7.99 -27.04
CA HIS A 264 6.27 6.74 -27.57
C HIS A 264 5.87 5.56 -26.69
N ASP A 265 5.36 4.48 -27.30
CA ASP A 265 4.92 3.28 -26.54
C ASP A 265 5.99 2.20 -26.39
N GLY A 266 7.20 2.45 -26.90
CA GLY A 266 8.30 1.49 -26.99
C GLY A 266 8.51 0.98 -28.42
N ASN A 267 7.48 1.00 -29.26
CA ASN A 267 7.50 0.50 -30.64
C ASN A 267 7.11 1.57 -31.66
N HIS A 268 6.22 2.51 -31.29
CA HIS A 268 5.65 3.50 -32.20
C HIS A 268 5.80 4.92 -31.66
N ASN A 269 6.09 5.88 -32.56
CA ASN A 269 6.05 7.31 -32.28
C ASN A 269 4.60 7.81 -32.46
N GLU A 270 3.79 7.68 -31.42
CA GLU A 270 2.41 8.14 -31.36
C GLU A 270 2.15 8.90 -30.07
N LEU A 271 1.22 9.85 -30.10
CA LEU A 271 0.83 10.59 -28.92
C LEU A 271 -0.32 9.88 -28.21
N TYR A 272 -0.08 9.49 -26.98
CA TYR A 272 -1.07 8.85 -26.11
C TYR A 272 -1.52 9.88 -25.04
N PRO A 273 -2.67 10.55 -25.23
CA PRO A 273 -3.17 11.51 -24.25
C PRO A 273 -3.62 10.79 -22.97
N MET A 274 -3.17 11.32 -21.86
CA MET A 274 -3.66 10.99 -20.52
C MET A 274 -4.34 12.22 -19.95
N VAL A 275 -5.60 12.12 -19.59
CA VAL A 275 -6.39 13.24 -19.09
C VAL A 275 -6.83 13.01 -17.66
N CYS A 276 -6.93 14.10 -16.91
CA CYS A 276 -7.50 14.08 -15.56
C CYS A 276 -8.38 15.32 -15.36
N ARG A 277 -9.59 15.09 -14.93
CA ARG A 277 -10.46 16.14 -14.40
C ARG A 277 -10.57 15.96 -12.89
N LEU A 278 -9.91 16.86 -12.16
CA LEU A 278 -10.06 16.92 -10.71
C LEU A 278 -11.29 17.79 -10.40
N THR A 279 -12.25 17.25 -9.68
CA THR A 279 -13.41 18.00 -9.16
C THR A 279 -13.41 17.92 -7.65
N LYS A 280 -13.28 19.07 -7.00
CA LYS A 280 -13.36 19.22 -5.54
C LYS A 280 -14.68 19.85 -5.17
N ARG A 281 -15.47 19.20 -4.31
CA ARG A 281 -16.74 19.69 -3.78
C ARG A 281 -16.87 19.41 -2.28
N GLY A 282 -17.01 20.46 -1.49
CA GLY A 282 -17.07 20.35 -0.02
C GLY A 282 -15.81 19.69 0.53
N ASP A 283 -15.93 18.51 1.07
CA ASP A 283 -14.86 17.72 1.69
C ASP A 283 -14.43 16.49 0.87
N ARG A 284 -14.76 16.46 -0.44
CA ARG A 284 -14.50 15.33 -1.34
C ARG A 284 -13.81 15.75 -2.63
N VAL A 285 -13.10 14.78 -3.21
CA VAL A 285 -12.42 14.92 -4.50
C VAL A 285 -12.82 13.78 -5.42
N ILE A 286 -13.04 14.09 -6.69
CA ILE A 286 -13.21 13.12 -7.77
C ILE A 286 -12.07 13.37 -8.77
N LEU A 287 -11.33 12.32 -9.08
CA LEU A 287 -10.37 12.28 -10.17
C LEU A 287 -11.00 11.48 -11.30
N ASP A 288 -11.37 12.15 -12.37
CA ASP A 288 -12.00 11.53 -13.54
C ASP A 288 -11.02 11.53 -14.71
N PHE A 289 -10.62 10.32 -15.10
CA PHE A 289 -9.69 10.04 -16.19
C PHE A 289 -10.39 9.66 -17.50
N THR A 290 -11.70 9.84 -17.58
CA THR A 290 -12.47 9.58 -18.80
C THR A 290 -11.96 10.40 -19.98
N GLY A 291 -11.64 9.73 -21.09
CA GLY A 291 -11.01 10.33 -22.26
C GLY A 291 -9.50 10.12 -22.36
N THR A 292 -8.88 9.45 -21.38
CA THR A 292 -7.51 8.91 -21.53
C THR A 292 -7.47 7.92 -22.71
N ALA A 293 -6.36 7.92 -23.46
CA ALA A 293 -6.15 7.04 -24.60
C ALA A 293 -6.48 5.58 -24.28
N PRO A 294 -6.94 4.78 -25.24
CA PRO A 294 -6.96 3.33 -25.12
C PRO A 294 -5.59 2.79 -24.74
N GLN A 295 -5.54 1.60 -24.11
CA GLN A 295 -4.27 0.96 -23.81
C GLN A 295 -3.40 0.86 -25.07
N ALA A 296 -2.12 1.23 -24.91
CA ALA A 296 -1.16 1.23 -26.00
C ALA A 296 -0.75 -0.20 -26.40
N PRO A 297 -0.35 -0.42 -27.66
CA PRO A 297 0.20 -1.69 -28.11
C PRO A 297 1.59 -2.00 -27.53
N GLY A 298 2.21 -1.07 -26.80
CA GLY A 298 3.53 -1.20 -26.15
C GLY A 298 3.45 -1.22 -24.62
N SER A 299 4.61 -1.14 -23.97
CA SER A 299 4.80 -1.43 -22.52
C SER A 299 4.46 -0.29 -21.57
N ILE A 300 3.94 0.84 -22.07
CA ILE A 300 3.68 2.06 -21.29
C ILE A 300 2.35 2.04 -20.50
N ASN A 301 1.61 0.97 -20.58
CA ASN A 301 0.32 0.87 -19.87
C ASN A 301 0.52 0.71 -18.37
N CYS A 302 -0.46 1.19 -17.61
CA CYS A 302 -0.51 1.08 -16.16
C CYS A 302 -1.80 0.34 -15.74
N THR A 303 -1.72 -0.47 -14.70
CA THR A 303 -2.91 -1.11 -14.13
C THR A 303 -3.66 -0.16 -13.18
N ARG A 304 -4.84 -0.56 -12.77
CA ARG A 304 -5.63 0.18 -11.77
C ARG A 304 -4.85 0.41 -10.47
N ALA A 305 -4.06 -0.57 -10.02
CA ALA A 305 -3.24 -0.44 -8.82
C ALA A 305 -2.16 0.65 -8.96
N GLY A 306 -1.53 0.75 -10.14
CA GLY A 306 -0.57 1.81 -10.43
C GLY A 306 -1.22 3.20 -10.46
N LEU A 307 -2.36 3.35 -11.16
CA LEU A 307 -3.12 4.60 -11.16
C LEU A 307 -3.50 5.06 -9.75
N GLU A 308 -4.04 4.16 -8.93
CA GLU A 308 -4.41 4.49 -7.55
C GLU A 308 -3.18 4.80 -6.70
N GLY A 309 -2.08 4.06 -6.87
CA GLY A 309 -0.82 4.32 -6.17
C GLY A 309 -0.28 5.71 -6.45
N ALA A 310 -0.27 6.13 -7.72
CA ALA A 310 0.12 7.47 -8.13
C ALA A 310 -0.82 8.54 -7.56
N ALA A 311 -2.13 8.37 -7.74
CA ALA A 311 -3.13 9.33 -7.29
C ALA A 311 -3.10 9.51 -5.76
N PHE A 312 -3.20 8.42 -4.99
CA PHE A 312 -3.17 8.52 -3.52
C PHE A 312 -1.82 9.00 -3.01
N GLY A 313 -0.71 8.66 -3.68
CA GLY A 313 0.61 9.15 -3.35
C GLY A 313 0.68 10.68 -3.31
N VAL A 314 0.10 11.35 -4.30
CA VAL A 314 0.02 12.82 -4.34
C VAL A 314 -0.76 13.36 -3.13
N PHE A 315 -1.92 12.79 -2.82
CA PHE A 315 -2.71 13.24 -1.67
C PHE A 315 -2.05 12.95 -0.32
N LEU A 316 -1.34 11.82 -0.18
CA LEU A 316 -0.54 11.52 1.01
C LEU A 316 0.52 12.59 1.25
N LEU A 317 1.24 13.01 0.20
CA LEU A 317 2.26 14.05 0.30
C LEU A 317 1.68 15.42 0.64
N PHE A 318 0.59 15.83 -0.03
CA PHE A 318 0.05 17.18 0.13
C PHE A 318 -0.93 17.32 1.30
N LEU A 319 -1.73 16.30 1.58
CA LEU A 319 -2.77 16.39 2.62
C LEU A 319 -2.45 15.61 3.89
N CYS A 320 -1.47 14.69 3.87
CA CYS A 320 -1.17 13.82 5.00
C CYS A 320 0.30 13.90 5.46
N HIS A 321 1.04 14.95 5.11
CA HIS A 321 2.48 15.07 5.41
C HIS A 321 2.81 14.98 6.92
N ASP A 322 1.89 15.30 7.80
CA ASP A 322 1.99 15.26 9.28
C ASP A 322 1.03 14.23 9.92
N LEU A 323 0.40 13.39 9.11
CA LEU A 323 -0.56 12.36 9.52
C LEU A 323 -0.02 10.96 9.24
N PRO A 324 -0.61 9.92 9.83
CA PRO A 324 -0.43 8.56 9.34
C PRO A 324 -0.85 8.45 7.86
N TRP A 325 -0.03 7.82 7.05
CA TRP A 325 -0.35 7.57 5.66
C TRP A 325 -1.34 6.41 5.55
N SER A 326 -2.63 6.72 5.66
CA SER A 326 -3.72 5.75 5.61
C SER A 326 -4.45 5.82 4.27
N VAL A 327 -4.17 4.87 3.38
CA VAL A 327 -4.90 4.70 2.12
C VAL A 327 -6.37 4.37 2.40
N GLY A 328 -6.65 3.61 3.47
CA GLY A 328 -8.01 3.29 3.88
C GLY A 328 -8.87 4.53 4.19
N ALA A 329 -8.26 5.57 4.78
CA ALA A 329 -8.93 6.85 5.02
C ALA A 329 -9.12 7.65 3.72
N LEU A 330 -8.11 7.69 2.84
CA LEU A 330 -8.18 8.42 1.57
C LEU A 330 -9.26 7.86 0.63
N ARG A 331 -9.46 6.54 0.58
CA ARG A 331 -10.51 5.90 -0.23
C ARG A 331 -11.93 6.35 0.14
N ASN A 332 -12.15 6.85 1.36
CA ASN A 332 -13.44 7.39 1.80
C ASN A 332 -13.68 8.84 1.30
N VAL A 333 -12.65 9.51 0.84
CA VAL A 333 -12.67 10.96 0.52
C VAL A 333 -12.41 11.22 -0.95
N ILE A 334 -11.62 10.35 -1.60
CA ILE A 334 -11.17 10.51 -2.98
C ILE A 334 -11.77 9.38 -3.82
N GLU A 335 -12.51 9.76 -4.84
CA GLU A 335 -13.04 8.86 -5.86
C GLU A 335 -12.17 8.92 -7.12
N ILE A 336 -11.84 7.75 -7.69
CA ILE A 336 -11.09 7.64 -8.93
C ILE A 336 -11.96 6.96 -9.97
N VAL A 337 -12.30 7.70 -11.03
CA VAL A 337 -13.05 7.23 -12.19
C VAL A 337 -12.07 6.99 -13.33
N SER A 338 -12.03 5.77 -13.85
CA SER A 338 -11.19 5.39 -14.99
C SER A 338 -11.84 4.22 -15.73
N GLU A 339 -11.85 4.31 -17.04
CA GLU A 339 -12.38 3.25 -17.91
C GLU A 339 -11.35 2.12 -18.03
N GLU A 340 -11.80 0.88 -17.90
CA GLU A 340 -10.95 -0.29 -18.10
C GLU A 340 -10.61 -0.47 -19.58
N GLY A 341 -9.34 -0.77 -19.89
CA GLY A 341 -8.82 -0.85 -21.25
C GLY A 341 -8.24 0.47 -21.76
N THR A 342 -8.03 1.44 -20.87
CA THR A 342 -7.28 2.67 -21.13
C THR A 342 -5.83 2.55 -20.67
N LEU A 343 -5.01 3.50 -21.10
CA LEU A 343 -3.57 3.56 -20.81
C LEU A 343 -3.24 3.43 -19.31
N ASN A 344 -4.05 4.02 -18.45
CA ASN A 344 -3.88 4.05 -16.99
C ASN A 344 -4.80 3.08 -16.23
N ASN A 345 -5.51 2.20 -16.94
CA ASN A 345 -6.32 1.13 -16.38
C ASN A 345 -6.40 -0.03 -17.38
N ALA A 346 -5.26 -0.57 -17.73
CA ALA A 346 -5.11 -1.56 -18.79
C ALA A 346 -5.66 -2.93 -18.41
N ARG A 347 -6.25 -3.61 -19.39
CA ARG A 347 -6.65 -5.01 -19.32
C ARG A 347 -5.51 -5.92 -19.71
N SER A 348 -5.40 -7.06 -19.02
CA SER A 348 -4.57 -8.17 -19.51
C SER A 348 -5.08 -8.60 -20.91
N PRO A 349 -4.17 -8.91 -21.88
CA PRO A 349 -2.72 -9.12 -21.70
C PRO A 349 -1.84 -7.90 -22.08
N ALA A 350 -2.25 -6.67 -21.87
CA ALA A 350 -1.42 -5.51 -22.19
C ALA A 350 -0.03 -5.59 -21.55
N ALA A 351 1.00 -5.07 -22.24
CA ALA A 351 2.33 -4.91 -21.67
C ALA A 351 2.33 -3.76 -20.67
N VAL A 352 2.94 -3.96 -19.49
CA VAL A 352 2.89 -3.03 -18.35
C VAL A 352 4.23 -2.87 -17.64
N SER A 353 5.35 -3.32 -18.22
CA SER A 353 6.67 -3.27 -17.55
C SER A 353 7.14 -1.85 -17.23
N MET A 354 6.65 -0.85 -17.97
CA MET A 354 6.94 0.57 -17.73
C MET A 354 5.86 1.26 -16.87
N GLY A 355 4.83 0.55 -16.44
CA GLY A 355 3.67 1.11 -15.73
C GLY A 355 4.02 1.85 -14.44
N SER A 356 5.08 1.45 -13.73
CA SER A 356 5.56 2.12 -12.52
C SER A 356 6.22 3.49 -12.78
N VAL A 357 6.68 3.74 -14.01
CA VAL A 357 7.36 5.01 -14.41
C VAL A 357 6.39 5.96 -15.09
N MET A 358 5.20 5.48 -15.47
CA MET A 358 4.18 6.23 -16.21
C MET A 358 2.98 6.64 -15.35
N GLY A 359 2.97 6.26 -14.07
CA GLY A 359 1.92 6.59 -13.10
C GLY A 359 1.99 7.99 -12.51
#